data_da4f5368e6055f46b0897222a29fc14f
#
_entry.id   da4f5368e6055f46b0897222a29fc14f
#
_cell.length_a   1.000
_cell.length_b   1.000
_cell.length_c   1.000
_cell.angle_alpha   90.00
_cell.angle_beta   90.00
_cell.angle_gamma   90.00
#
_symmetry.space_group_name_H-M   'P 1'
#
loop_
_entity.id
_entity.type
_entity.pdbx_description
1 polymer ?
#
loop_
_entity_poly.entity_id
_entity_poly.type
_entity_poly.pdbx_seq_one_letter_code
_entity_poly.pdbx_strand_id
1 'polypeptide(L)'
;FYADVIDIGATTVVILAGTNDIAGNTGPMSIDMILNNLKSMTGIALANNVKVILCSVLPAYDYPWSPNKNPNIKIPKLNSKIKKYAKKSGVHYLDYFKALDNGNNGIDKEFSYDGVHLTLEGYKVLEPLLENALKKVTK
;
A
#
# COMPACT_ATOMS: atom_id res chain seq x y z
N PHE A 1 4.43 13.49 -6.33
CA PHE A 1 2.98 13.18 -6.25
C PHE A 1 2.14 14.22 -7.00
N TYR A 2 2.40 15.53 -6.78
CA TYR A 2 1.60 16.57 -7.43
C TYR A 2 1.73 16.48 -8.96
N ALA A 3 2.96 16.53 -9.45
CA ALA A 3 3.27 16.40 -10.89
C ALA A 3 2.79 15.08 -11.51
N ASP A 4 2.81 13.99 -10.74
CA ASP A 4 2.52 12.64 -11.27
C ASP A 4 1.03 12.27 -11.17
N VAL A 5 0.22 13.03 -10.45
CA VAL A 5 -1.21 12.72 -10.21
C VAL A 5 -2.10 13.91 -10.56
N ILE A 6 -1.82 15.08 -10.02
CA ILE A 6 -2.69 16.24 -10.17
C ILE A 6 -2.50 16.90 -11.54
N ASP A 7 -1.23 17.21 -11.89
CA ASP A 7 -0.91 17.94 -13.12
C ASP A 7 -1.21 17.15 -14.40
N ILE A 8 -1.28 15.81 -14.30
CA ILE A 8 -1.69 14.95 -15.44
C ILE A 8 -3.22 14.77 -15.56
N GLY A 9 -4.00 15.39 -14.66
CA GLY A 9 -5.45 15.32 -14.69
C GLY A 9 -6.04 13.95 -14.31
N ALA A 10 -5.38 13.20 -13.43
CA ALA A 10 -5.89 11.93 -12.96
C ALA A 10 -7.24 12.11 -12.26
N THR A 11 -8.21 11.26 -12.57
CA THR A 11 -9.53 11.25 -11.90
C THR A 11 -9.59 10.31 -10.70
N THR A 12 -8.68 9.35 -10.65
CA THR A 12 -8.55 8.36 -9.56
C THR A 12 -7.08 8.03 -9.35
N VAL A 13 -6.65 7.93 -8.10
CA VAL A 13 -5.30 7.49 -7.72
C VAL A 13 -5.37 6.26 -6.84
N VAL A 14 -4.50 5.29 -7.14
CA VAL A 14 -4.27 4.09 -6.32
C VAL A 14 -2.95 4.28 -5.59
N ILE A 15 -2.99 4.31 -4.25
CA ILE A 15 -1.81 4.54 -3.42
C ILE A 15 -1.41 3.23 -2.74
N LEU A 16 -0.30 2.65 -3.20
CA LEU A 16 0.38 1.50 -2.60
C LEU A 16 1.81 1.92 -2.26
N ALA A 17 2.07 2.23 -1.00
CA ALA A 17 3.38 2.71 -0.54
C ALA A 17 3.60 2.38 0.94
N GLY A 18 4.88 2.40 1.38
CA GLY A 18 5.29 2.18 2.76
C GLY A 18 6.38 1.12 2.94
N THR A 19 6.53 0.17 2.03
CA THR A 19 7.59 -0.85 2.08
C THR A 19 8.98 -0.23 2.14
N ASN A 20 9.28 0.70 1.24
CA ASN A 20 10.58 1.37 1.18
C ASN A 20 10.87 2.20 2.44
N ASP A 21 9.85 2.81 3.00
CA ASP A 21 9.96 3.59 4.25
C ASP A 21 10.25 2.67 5.45
N ILE A 22 9.57 1.51 5.54
CA ILE A 22 9.83 0.51 6.60
C ILE A 22 11.23 -0.08 6.44
N ALA A 23 11.67 -0.33 5.20
CA ALA A 23 13.03 -0.80 4.89
C ALA A 23 14.10 0.25 5.22
N GLY A 24 13.72 1.53 5.30
CA GLY A 24 14.63 2.64 5.60
C GLY A 24 15.40 3.15 4.40
N ASN A 25 14.92 2.89 3.18
CA ASN A 25 15.57 3.31 1.93
C ASN A 25 15.66 4.84 1.80
N THR A 26 14.76 5.57 2.47
CA THR A 26 14.72 7.04 2.52
C THR A 26 15.14 7.60 3.88
N GLY A 27 15.79 6.79 4.70
CA GLY A 27 16.15 7.11 6.08
C GLY A 27 15.17 6.50 7.09
N PRO A 28 15.45 6.64 8.40
CA PRO A 28 14.62 6.06 9.44
C PRO A 28 13.26 6.75 9.54
N MET A 29 12.18 5.97 9.42
CA MET A 29 10.81 6.45 9.58
C MET A 29 10.04 5.63 10.62
N SER A 30 9.25 6.31 11.45
CA SER A 30 8.27 5.66 12.31
C SER A 30 7.00 5.30 11.52
N ILE A 31 6.23 4.33 12.03
CA ILE A 31 4.92 3.97 11.43
C ILE A 31 3.99 5.20 11.32
N ASP A 32 4.05 6.10 12.30
CA ASP A 32 3.21 7.30 12.29
C ASP A 32 3.67 8.33 11.25
N MET A 33 4.97 8.45 10.99
CA MET A 33 5.49 9.27 9.89
C MET A 33 5.02 8.72 8.53
N ILE A 34 5.14 7.41 8.31
CA ILE A 34 4.67 6.76 7.07
C ILE A 34 3.17 6.99 6.88
N LEU A 35 2.38 6.77 7.93
CA LEU A 35 0.94 7.04 7.89
C LEU A 35 0.64 8.51 7.56
N ASN A 36 1.39 9.46 8.12
CA ASN A 36 1.18 10.88 7.84
C ASN A 36 1.50 11.24 6.39
N ASN A 37 2.51 10.62 5.79
CA ASN A 37 2.80 10.77 4.36
C ASN A 37 1.63 10.27 3.50
N LEU A 38 1.08 9.09 3.82
CA LEU A 38 -0.10 8.54 3.14
C LEU A 38 -1.33 9.45 3.30
N LYS A 39 -1.54 10.01 4.49
CA LYS A 39 -2.62 10.97 4.75
C LYS A 39 -2.43 12.25 3.93
N SER A 40 -1.21 12.75 3.81
CA SER A 40 -0.91 13.96 3.03
C SER A 40 -1.21 13.75 1.55
N MET A 41 -0.75 12.63 0.96
CA MET A 41 -1.06 12.28 -0.44
C MET A 41 -2.58 12.13 -0.65
N THR A 42 -3.26 11.45 0.26
CA THR A 42 -4.72 11.29 0.21
C THR A 42 -5.43 12.64 0.31
N GLY A 43 -5.01 13.51 1.23
CA GLY A 43 -5.59 14.85 1.39
C GLY A 43 -5.40 15.74 0.18
N ILE A 44 -4.21 15.71 -0.44
CA ILE A 44 -3.93 16.44 -1.68
C ILE A 44 -4.83 15.94 -2.81
N ALA A 45 -4.96 14.62 -3.00
CA ALA A 45 -5.82 14.05 -4.02
C ALA A 45 -7.29 14.48 -3.84
N LEU A 46 -7.83 14.33 -2.63
CA LEU A 46 -9.22 14.71 -2.33
C LEU A 46 -9.48 16.22 -2.51
N ALA A 47 -8.52 17.07 -2.12
CA ALA A 47 -8.62 18.53 -2.30
C ALA A 47 -8.65 18.93 -3.80
N ASN A 48 -8.16 18.08 -4.68
CA ASN A 48 -8.17 18.27 -6.13
C ASN A 48 -9.23 17.42 -6.84
N ASN A 49 -10.26 16.94 -6.13
CA ASN A 49 -11.36 16.11 -6.65
C ASN A 49 -10.90 14.79 -7.29
N VAL A 50 -9.72 14.28 -6.91
CA VAL A 50 -9.22 12.98 -7.33
C VAL A 50 -9.71 11.91 -6.35
N LYS A 51 -10.38 10.88 -6.86
CA LYS A 51 -10.83 9.73 -6.05
C LYS A 51 -9.62 8.91 -5.59
N VAL A 52 -9.69 8.34 -4.39
CA VAL A 52 -8.55 7.61 -3.80
C VAL A 52 -8.91 6.17 -3.47
N ILE A 53 -8.05 5.25 -3.93
CA ILE A 53 -7.99 3.87 -3.43
C ILE A 53 -6.70 3.75 -2.62
N LEU A 54 -6.83 3.54 -1.32
CA LEU A 54 -5.70 3.41 -0.41
C LEU A 54 -5.45 1.95 -0.11
N CYS A 55 -4.33 1.41 -0.59
CA CYS A 55 -3.99 0.00 -0.46
C CYS A 55 -3.30 -0.31 0.87
N SER A 56 -3.49 -1.52 1.36
CA SER A 56 -2.59 -2.07 2.38
C SER A 56 -1.19 -2.26 1.79
N VAL A 57 -0.16 -2.07 2.60
CA VAL A 57 1.21 -2.50 2.28
C VAL A 57 1.22 -4.02 2.18
N LEU A 58 1.90 -4.55 1.17
CA LEU A 58 2.02 -5.99 0.93
C LEU A 58 2.72 -6.68 2.10
N PRO A 59 2.44 -7.97 2.36
CA PRO A 59 3.17 -8.70 3.38
C PRO A 59 4.67 -8.80 3.01
N ALA A 60 5.52 -8.82 4.01
CA ALA A 60 6.93 -9.17 3.91
C ALA A 60 7.38 -9.70 5.25
N TYR A 61 7.98 -10.90 5.25
CA TYR A 61 8.49 -11.49 6.48
C TYR A 61 9.76 -10.78 6.94
N ASP A 62 10.67 -10.51 6.00
CA ASP A 62 11.91 -9.77 6.20
C ASP A 62 12.28 -9.00 4.93
N TYR A 63 13.30 -8.16 5.01
CA TYR A 63 13.91 -7.49 3.86
C TYR A 63 15.34 -8.00 3.67
N PRO A 64 15.64 -8.81 2.62
CA PRO A 64 16.98 -9.38 2.43
C PRO A 64 18.10 -8.35 2.37
N TRP A 65 17.81 -7.15 1.84
CA TRP A 65 18.79 -6.04 1.71
C TRP A 65 18.83 -5.11 2.93
N SER A 66 17.90 -5.23 3.88
CA SER A 66 17.79 -4.32 5.03
C SER A 66 17.36 -5.10 6.29
N PRO A 67 18.28 -5.87 6.89
CA PRO A 67 18.00 -6.74 8.02
C PRO A 67 17.56 -5.95 9.25
N ASN A 68 16.89 -6.62 10.18
CA ASN A 68 16.42 -6.07 11.48
C ASN A 68 15.36 -4.96 11.38
N LYS A 69 14.68 -4.83 10.25
CA LYS A 69 13.58 -3.86 10.08
C LYS A 69 12.24 -4.38 10.61
N ASN A 70 12.11 -5.70 10.79
CA ASN A 70 10.91 -6.39 11.29
C ASN A 70 9.62 -6.01 10.53
N PRO A 71 9.61 -6.14 9.17
CA PRO A 71 8.44 -5.77 8.38
C PRO A 71 7.22 -6.62 8.76
N ASN A 72 7.42 -7.90 9.07
CA ASN A 72 6.37 -8.84 9.51
C ASN A 72 5.60 -8.36 10.76
N ILE A 73 6.19 -7.47 11.56
CA ILE A 73 5.52 -6.84 12.72
C ILE A 73 5.00 -5.45 12.37
N LYS A 74 5.79 -4.68 11.61
CA LYS A 74 5.47 -3.26 11.31
C LYS A 74 4.35 -3.12 10.27
N ILE A 75 4.35 -3.95 9.23
CA ILE A 75 3.35 -3.88 8.15
C ILE A 75 1.92 -4.10 8.68
N PRO A 76 1.62 -5.15 9.46
CA PRO A 76 0.28 -5.32 10.02
C PRO A 76 -0.17 -4.14 10.89
N LYS A 77 0.75 -3.56 11.69
CA LYS A 77 0.46 -2.36 12.51
C LYS A 77 0.15 -1.15 11.65
N LEU A 78 0.93 -0.91 10.60
CA LEU A 78 0.70 0.18 9.65
C LEU A 78 -0.63 -0.03 8.91
N ASN A 79 -0.90 -1.22 8.38
CA ASN A 79 -2.13 -1.55 7.66
C ASN A 79 -3.38 -1.36 8.53
N SER A 80 -3.33 -1.70 9.82
CA SER A 80 -4.42 -1.42 10.76
C SER A 80 -4.70 0.09 10.86
N LYS A 81 -3.66 0.92 10.90
CA LYS A 81 -3.80 2.39 10.95
C LYS A 81 -4.31 2.96 9.62
N ILE A 82 -3.81 2.45 8.48
CA ILE A 82 -4.26 2.83 7.12
C ILE A 82 -5.76 2.53 6.98
N LYS A 83 -6.20 1.33 7.34
CA LYS A 83 -7.60 0.91 7.28
C LYS A 83 -8.52 1.81 8.12
N LYS A 84 -8.10 2.15 9.35
CA LYS A 84 -8.84 3.08 10.22
C LYS A 84 -8.93 4.47 9.60
N TYR A 85 -7.84 4.95 9.03
CA TYR A 85 -7.80 6.25 8.37
C TYR A 85 -8.70 6.27 7.13
N ALA A 86 -8.61 5.28 6.25
CA ALA A 86 -9.43 5.16 5.06
C ALA A 86 -10.93 5.20 5.41
N LYS A 87 -11.35 4.44 6.43
CA LYS A 87 -12.72 4.45 6.93
C LYS A 87 -13.16 5.85 7.41
N LYS A 88 -12.27 6.55 8.16
CA LYS A 88 -12.56 7.90 8.68
C LYS A 88 -12.66 8.95 7.57
N SER A 89 -11.85 8.81 6.53
CA SER A 89 -11.76 9.77 5.41
C SER A 89 -12.76 9.46 4.28
N GLY A 90 -13.51 8.36 4.37
CA GLY A 90 -14.46 7.96 3.34
C GLY A 90 -13.80 7.47 2.03
N VAL A 91 -12.48 7.14 2.05
CA VAL A 91 -11.79 6.60 0.87
C VAL A 91 -11.84 5.08 0.86
N HIS A 92 -11.75 4.50 -0.34
CA HIS A 92 -11.77 3.04 -0.50
C HIS A 92 -10.47 2.43 0.03
N TYR A 93 -10.58 1.45 0.94
CA TYR A 93 -9.44 0.64 1.39
C TYR A 93 -9.39 -0.67 0.62
N LEU A 94 -8.25 -0.95 -0.02
CA LEU A 94 -8.01 -2.18 -0.77
C LEU A 94 -7.00 -3.07 -0.04
N ASP A 95 -7.46 -4.23 0.42
CA ASP A 95 -6.68 -5.15 1.26
C ASP A 95 -5.88 -6.15 0.42
N TYR A 96 -4.76 -5.71 -0.13
CA TYR A 96 -3.81 -6.57 -0.84
C TYR A 96 -3.02 -7.49 0.10
N PHE A 97 -2.79 -7.03 1.36
CA PHE A 97 -2.08 -7.83 2.36
C PHE A 97 -2.76 -9.18 2.55
N LYS A 98 -4.06 -9.16 2.80
CA LYS A 98 -4.83 -10.38 3.03
C LYS A 98 -4.80 -11.35 1.85
N ALA A 99 -4.67 -10.85 0.62
CA ALA A 99 -4.69 -11.66 -0.59
C ALA A 99 -3.36 -12.42 -0.83
N LEU A 100 -2.25 -11.91 -0.29
CA LEU A 100 -0.91 -12.47 -0.50
C LEU A 100 -0.26 -13.03 0.75
N ASP A 101 -0.87 -12.82 1.94
CA ASP A 101 -0.31 -13.32 3.20
C ASP A 101 -0.36 -14.84 3.27
N ASN A 102 0.78 -15.46 3.46
CA ASN A 102 0.95 -16.90 3.61
C ASN A 102 0.66 -17.41 5.04
N GLY A 103 0.07 -16.59 5.90
CA GLY A 103 -0.22 -16.90 7.30
C GLY A 103 0.92 -16.56 8.28
N ASN A 104 2.08 -16.15 7.78
CA ASN A 104 3.24 -15.75 8.57
C ASN A 104 3.67 -14.29 8.30
N ASN A 105 2.75 -13.46 7.80
CA ASN A 105 3.02 -12.08 7.37
C ASN A 105 4.08 -11.98 6.25
N GLY A 106 4.20 -13.01 5.42
CA GLY A 106 5.10 -13.10 4.28
C GLY A 106 4.36 -13.41 2.99
N ILE A 107 5.10 -13.52 1.87
CA ILE A 107 4.58 -13.90 0.56
C ILE A 107 5.23 -15.21 0.14
N ASP A 108 4.44 -16.14 -0.41
CA ASP A 108 4.95 -17.38 -0.94
C ASP A 108 5.82 -17.17 -2.19
N LYS A 109 6.79 -18.10 -2.41
CA LYS A 109 7.75 -18.04 -3.52
C LYS A 109 7.10 -18.03 -4.91
N GLU A 110 5.90 -18.54 -5.06
CA GLU A 110 5.13 -18.46 -6.28
C GLU A 110 4.78 -17.02 -6.65
N PHE A 111 4.48 -16.18 -5.65
CA PHE A 111 4.00 -14.82 -5.82
C PHE A 111 5.07 -13.75 -5.63
N SER A 112 6.27 -14.13 -5.17
CA SER A 112 7.36 -13.17 -4.95
C SER A 112 8.72 -13.79 -5.24
N TYR A 113 9.62 -13.00 -5.88
CA TYR A 113 10.99 -13.41 -6.17
C TYR A 113 11.89 -13.47 -4.93
N ASP A 114 11.67 -12.56 -4.00
CA ASP A 114 12.55 -12.32 -2.85
C ASP A 114 11.80 -12.13 -1.52
N GLY A 115 10.50 -12.43 -1.53
CA GLY A 115 9.60 -12.22 -0.38
C GLY A 115 9.02 -10.81 -0.29
N VAL A 116 9.31 -9.92 -1.28
CA VAL A 116 8.86 -8.52 -1.29
C VAL A 116 8.34 -8.10 -2.68
N HIS A 117 9.14 -8.33 -3.74
CA HIS A 117 8.80 -7.98 -5.11
C HIS A 117 7.99 -9.10 -5.78
N LEU A 118 6.86 -8.73 -6.37
CA LEU A 118 5.93 -9.70 -6.92
C LEU A 118 6.41 -10.30 -8.24
N THR A 119 6.12 -11.58 -8.43
CA THR A 119 6.12 -12.25 -9.73
C THR A 119 4.91 -11.85 -10.55
N LEU A 120 4.87 -12.27 -11.82
CA LEU A 120 3.67 -12.11 -12.65
C LEU A 120 2.44 -12.77 -11.99
N GLU A 121 2.62 -13.94 -11.39
CA GLU A 121 1.52 -14.66 -10.70
C GLU A 121 1.04 -13.86 -9.46
N GLY A 122 1.94 -13.22 -8.73
CA GLY A 122 1.58 -12.30 -7.65
C GLY A 122 0.74 -11.10 -8.14
N TYR A 123 1.09 -10.50 -9.26
CA TYR A 123 0.27 -9.43 -9.86
C TYR A 123 -1.10 -9.92 -10.32
N LYS A 124 -1.21 -11.11 -10.88
CA LYS A 124 -2.50 -11.72 -11.26
C LYS A 124 -3.46 -11.91 -10.08
N VAL A 125 -2.94 -12.08 -8.86
CA VAL A 125 -3.77 -12.09 -7.65
C VAL A 125 -4.33 -10.71 -7.33
N LEU A 126 -3.54 -9.65 -7.55
CA LEU A 126 -3.94 -8.27 -7.21
C LEU A 126 -4.87 -7.63 -8.25
N GLU A 127 -4.69 -7.97 -9.51
CA GLU A 127 -5.40 -7.35 -10.65
C GLU A 127 -6.93 -7.37 -10.49
N PRO A 128 -7.61 -8.50 -10.27
CA PRO A 128 -9.06 -8.55 -10.13
C PRO A 128 -9.57 -7.78 -8.90
N LEU A 129 -8.75 -7.68 -7.84
CA LEU A 129 -9.09 -6.89 -6.66
C LEU A 129 -9.09 -5.41 -6.97
N LEU A 130 -8.10 -4.94 -7.74
CA LEU A 130 -8.02 -3.56 -8.19
C LEU A 130 -9.16 -3.20 -9.15
N GLU A 131 -9.44 -4.06 -10.13
CA GLU A 131 -10.58 -3.84 -11.05
C GLU A 131 -11.90 -3.68 -10.30
N ASN A 132 -12.16 -4.54 -9.32
CA ASN A 132 -13.36 -4.46 -8.50
C ASN A 132 -13.40 -3.17 -7.65
N ALA A 133 -12.26 -2.74 -7.12
CA ALA A 133 -12.15 -1.49 -6.38
C ALA A 133 -12.41 -0.28 -7.29
N LEU A 134 -11.82 -0.25 -8.48
CA LEU A 134 -12.03 0.80 -9.48
C LEU A 134 -13.51 0.90 -9.88
N LYS A 135 -14.17 -0.22 -10.20
CA LYS A 135 -15.61 -0.24 -10.53
C LYS A 135 -16.49 0.35 -9.41
N LYS A 136 -16.09 0.19 -8.15
CA LYS A 136 -16.82 0.78 -6.99
C LYS A 136 -16.58 2.27 -6.83
N VAL A 137 -15.38 2.73 -7.10
CA VAL A 137 -14.97 4.11 -6.86
C VAL A 137 -15.33 5.01 -8.04
N THR A 138 -15.37 4.50 -9.27
CA THR A 138 -15.65 5.30 -10.49
C THR A 138 -17.13 5.43 -10.82
N LYS A 139 -17.99 4.65 -10.16
CA LYS A 139 -19.46 4.85 -10.22
C LYS A 139 -19.84 6.11 -9.43
#